data_ff868b3e590f9061f9eab783cc9b2fd0
#
_entry.id   ff868b3e590f9061f9eab783cc9b2fd0
#
_cell.length_a   1.000
_cell.length_b   1.000
_cell.length_c   1.000
_cell.angle_alpha   90.00
_cell.angle_beta   90.00
_cell.angle_gamma   90.00
#
_symmetry.space_group_name_H-M   'P 1'
#
loop_
_entity.id
_entity.type
_entity.pdbx_description
1 polymer ?
#
loop_
_entity_poly.entity_id
_entity_poly.type
_entity_poly.pdbx_seq_one_letter_code
_entity_poly.pdbx_strand_id
1 'polypeptide(L)'
;MGVGSKIRELIDYYYSKKNEKNIVPINIPKNQSNLLKNKVALIVDGTGGIGVAISESFMEAGAKVIISGTSEEKVTKTVEKLGNAARGIQIDLNNVTEFNNKVSQAISLFPENRIDILVNCAGVHGDQKFGIVSEATYDAVMNTNLKGLFFMTQIVSNYMKEKKIKGHILNVSSAAALKPGYTPYEISKSGVRSFTLGAAAELIPYGIVVNAIAPGPVATAMLGRKEGDTLYTDCIPAKRFATPSEIGQLAVIMVSDMCDLVIGDTFYISGGSGTIQY
;
A
#
# COMPACT_ATOMS: atom_id res chain seq x y z
N MET A 1 -31.75 52.05 4.12
CA MET A 1 -30.95 50.88 3.78
C MET A 1 -31.78 49.64 4.09
N GLY A 2 -32.16 48.88 3.05
CA GLY A 2 -33.15 47.83 3.17
C GLY A 2 -32.57 46.59 3.84
N VAL A 3 -33.44 45.82 4.50
CA VAL A 3 -33.11 44.51 5.17
C VAL A 3 -32.33 43.58 4.25
N GLY A 4 -32.53 43.64 2.93
CA GLY A 4 -31.83 42.85 1.94
C GLY A 4 -30.33 43.16 1.79
N SER A 5 -29.86 44.39 2.06
CA SER A 5 -28.44 44.73 2.00
C SER A 5 -27.67 44.16 3.20
N LYS A 6 -28.26 44.22 4.38
CA LYS A 6 -27.67 43.65 5.61
C LYS A 6 -27.59 42.12 5.57
N ILE A 7 -28.57 41.46 4.97
CA ILE A 7 -28.52 39.98 4.79
C ILE A 7 -27.42 39.60 3.80
N ARG A 8 -27.23 40.39 2.73
CA ARG A 8 -26.15 40.14 1.77
C ARG A 8 -24.76 40.36 2.38
N GLU A 9 -24.56 41.44 3.15
CA GLU A 9 -23.31 41.66 3.90
C GLU A 9 -23.01 40.55 4.92
N LEU A 10 -24.01 40.02 5.61
CA LEU A 10 -23.85 38.88 6.53
C LEU A 10 -23.49 37.60 5.80
N ILE A 11 -24.08 37.35 4.65
CA ILE A 11 -23.77 36.19 3.81
C ILE A 11 -22.35 36.33 3.27
N ASP A 12 -21.96 37.46 2.74
CA ASP A 12 -20.60 37.72 2.21
C ASP A 12 -19.54 37.65 3.32
N TYR A 13 -19.85 38.16 4.51
CA TYR A 13 -18.99 38.02 5.70
C TYR A 13 -18.85 36.57 6.15
N TYR A 14 -19.94 35.79 6.12
CA TYR A 14 -19.91 34.36 6.49
C TYR A 14 -19.08 33.55 5.48
N TYR A 15 -19.25 33.80 4.19
CA TYR A 15 -18.48 33.12 3.15
C TYR A 15 -17.02 33.58 3.11
N SER A 16 -16.71 34.84 3.37
CA SER A 16 -15.31 35.30 3.48
C SER A 16 -14.59 34.64 4.66
N LYS A 17 -15.22 34.62 5.85
CA LYS A 17 -14.63 33.93 7.02
C LYS A 17 -14.54 32.39 6.87
N LYS A 18 -15.46 31.79 6.14
CA LYS A 18 -15.41 30.36 5.84
C LYS A 18 -14.27 30.04 4.86
N ASN A 19 -13.98 30.95 3.92
CA ASN A 19 -12.89 30.80 2.95
C ASN A 19 -11.51 31.09 3.56
N GLU A 20 -11.39 32.04 4.52
CA GLU A 20 -10.12 32.29 5.21
C GLU A 20 -9.60 31.10 6.04
N LYS A 21 -10.48 30.18 6.46
CA LYS A 21 -10.11 29.01 7.27
C LYS A 21 -9.69 27.76 6.45
N ASN A 22 -9.76 27.80 5.13
CA ASN A 22 -9.60 26.63 4.28
C ASN A 22 -8.49 26.76 3.23
N ILE A 23 -7.42 27.51 3.52
CA ILE A 23 -6.22 27.44 2.69
C ILE A 23 -5.54 26.11 2.99
N VAL A 24 -5.66 25.16 2.08
CA VAL A 24 -4.92 23.91 2.11
C VAL A 24 -3.63 24.16 1.34
N PRO A 25 -2.46 24.21 2.00
CA PRO A 25 -1.19 24.35 1.28
C PRO A 25 -0.94 23.09 0.46
N ILE A 26 -0.84 23.23 -0.86
CA ILE A 26 -0.46 22.16 -1.77
C ILE A 26 1.05 22.24 -1.96
N ASN A 27 1.79 21.25 -1.49
CA ASN A 27 3.22 21.13 -1.72
C ASN A 27 3.46 20.33 -2.99
N ILE A 28 3.83 20.99 -4.08
CA ILE A 28 4.20 20.32 -5.34
C ILE A 28 5.72 20.11 -5.33
N PRO A 29 6.21 18.86 -5.23
CA PRO A 29 7.65 18.59 -5.27
C PRO A 29 8.24 19.02 -6.61
N LYS A 30 9.31 19.80 -6.56
CA LYS A 30 10.02 20.26 -7.77
C LYS A 30 10.91 19.18 -8.40
N ASN A 31 11.20 18.10 -7.66
CA ASN A 31 12.05 17.00 -8.10
C ASN A 31 11.43 15.66 -7.71
N GLN A 32 11.17 14.80 -8.69
CA GLN A 32 10.57 13.49 -8.46
C GLN A 32 11.45 12.56 -7.60
N SER A 33 12.76 12.73 -7.62
CA SER A 33 13.70 11.94 -6.81
C SER A 33 13.60 12.21 -5.30
N ASN A 34 12.76 13.15 -4.85
CA ASN A 34 12.57 13.51 -3.45
C ASN A 34 11.11 13.44 -3.00
N LEU A 35 10.25 12.75 -3.75
CA LEU A 35 8.81 12.65 -3.43
C LEU A 35 8.53 12.13 -2.02
N LEU A 36 9.38 11.24 -1.51
CA LEU A 36 9.24 10.62 -0.20
C LEU A 36 10.33 11.07 0.80
N LYS A 37 10.97 12.22 0.53
CA LYS A 37 12.02 12.75 1.42
C LYS A 37 11.51 12.92 2.86
N ASN A 38 12.32 12.44 3.81
CA ASN A 38 12.02 12.46 5.25
C ASN A 38 10.82 11.59 5.67
N LYS A 39 10.31 10.72 4.82
CA LYS A 39 9.28 9.74 5.19
C LYS A 39 9.92 8.43 5.66
N VAL A 40 9.27 7.75 6.58
CA VAL A 40 9.63 6.39 7.02
C VAL A 40 8.49 5.46 6.62
N ALA A 41 8.81 4.43 5.85
CA ALA A 41 7.83 3.46 5.35
C ALA A 41 8.02 2.09 6.01
N LEU A 42 6.95 1.50 6.52
CA LEU A 42 6.89 0.09 6.90
C LEU A 42 6.34 -0.72 5.72
N ILE A 43 7.14 -1.66 5.21
CA ILE A 43 6.78 -2.54 4.09
C ILE A 43 6.61 -3.96 4.62
N VAL A 44 5.35 -4.37 4.75
CA VAL A 44 4.96 -5.68 5.28
C VAL A 44 5.11 -6.73 4.19
N ASP A 45 5.85 -7.81 4.47
CA ASP A 45 6.33 -8.81 3.52
C ASP A 45 7.22 -8.19 2.42
N GLY A 46 8.12 -7.31 2.85
CA GLY A 46 9.04 -6.57 1.98
C GLY A 46 10.20 -7.41 1.41
N THR A 47 10.29 -8.69 1.73
CA THR A 47 11.37 -9.60 1.26
C THR A 47 11.05 -10.29 -0.08
N GLY A 48 9.83 -10.19 -0.57
CA GLY A 48 9.40 -10.71 -1.88
C GLY A 48 9.75 -9.77 -3.03
N GLY A 49 9.65 -10.23 -4.28
CA GLY A 49 10.07 -9.46 -5.46
C GLY A 49 9.39 -8.10 -5.59
N ILE A 50 8.07 -8.00 -5.32
CA ILE A 50 7.35 -6.72 -5.34
C ILE A 50 7.76 -5.85 -4.15
N GLY A 51 7.86 -6.42 -2.95
CA GLY A 51 8.22 -5.68 -1.73
C GLY A 51 9.63 -5.10 -1.79
N VAL A 52 10.60 -5.85 -2.31
CA VAL A 52 11.97 -5.37 -2.56
C VAL A 52 11.96 -4.19 -3.54
N ALA A 53 11.26 -4.31 -4.68
CA ALA A 53 11.22 -3.27 -5.68
C ALA A 53 10.51 -1.99 -5.19
N ILE A 54 9.47 -2.12 -4.37
CA ILE A 54 8.83 -0.99 -3.68
C ILE A 54 9.86 -0.33 -2.75
N SER A 55 10.60 -1.13 -1.97
CA SER A 55 11.63 -0.62 -1.05
C SER A 55 12.73 0.15 -1.77
N GLU A 56 13.26 -0.40 -2.86
CA GLU A 56 14.27 0.23 -3.72
C GLU A 56 13.74 1.58 -4.25
N SER A 57 12.54 1.59 -4.84
CA SER A 57 11.93 2.81 -5.38
C SER A 57 11.64 3.87 -4.31
N PHE A 58 11.22 3.46 -3.10
CA PHE A 58 10.99 4.38 -1.99
C PHE A 58 12.28 5.02 -1.51
N MET A 59 13.36 4.25 -1.42
CA MET A 59 14.68 4.76 -1.07
C MET A 59 15.23 5.72 -2.12
N GLU A 60 15.07 5.42 -3.41
CA GLU A 60 15.39 6.32 -4.51
C GLU A 60 14.61 7.64 -4.45
N ALA A 61 13.36 7.57 -3.97
CA ALA A 61 12.50 8.73 -3.73
C ALA A 61 12.81 9.46 -2.39
N GLY A 62 13.84 9.04 -1.64
CA GLY A 62 14.32 9.71 -0.43
C GLY A 62 13.71 9.22 0.88
N ALA A 63 12.93 8.12 0.90
CA ALA A 63 12.42 7.52 2.12
C ALA A 63 13.45 6.64 2.83
N LYS A 64 13.24 6.43 4.13
CA LYS A 64 13.79 5.31 4.89
C LYS A 64 12.77 4.18 4.91
N VAL A 65 13.23 2.93 4.82
CA VAL A 65 12.33 1.77 4.74
C VAL A 65 12.58 0.78 5.88
N ILE A 66 11.50 0.28 6.45
CA ILE A 66 11.49 -0.82 7.42
C ILE A 66 10.83 -2.00 6.72
N ILE A 67 11.59 -3.07 6.53
CA ILE A 67 11.15 -4.26 5.81
C ILE A 67 10.78 -5.32 6.81
N SER A 68 9.60 -5.92 6.65
CA SER A 68 9.25 -7.10 7.42
C SER A 68 9.08 -8.35 6.56
N GLY A 69 9.17 -9.50 7.22
CA GLY A 69 8.94 -10.82 6.65
C GLY A 69 8.92 -11.87 7.75
N THR A 70 8.48 -13.08 7.45
CA THR A 70 8.39 -14.19 8.41
C THR A 70 9.75 -14.82 8.74
N SER A 71 10.74 -14.73 7.84
CA SER A 71 12.08 -15.26 8.05
C SER A 71 13.05 -14.14 8.39
N GLU A 72 13.62 -14.18 9.59
CA GLU A 72 14.65 -13.23 10.03
C GLU A 72 15.87 -13.24 9.11
N GLU A 73 16.31 -14.41 8.67
CA GLU A 73 17.43 -14.56 7.73
C GLU A 73 17.17 -13.82 6.41
N LYS A 74 15.97 -13.99 5.82
CA LYS A 74 15.60 -13.30 4.58
C LYS A 74 15.50 -11.79 4.78
N VAL A 75 14.96 -11.34 5.91
CA VAL A 75 14.88 -9.92 6.28
C VAL A 75 16.28 -9.32 6.36
N THR A 76 17.19 -9.96 7.08
CA THR A 76 18.59 -9.51 7.24
C THR A 76 19.30 -9.41 5.90
N LYS A 77 19.24 -10.47 5.08
CA LYS A 77 19.87 -10.45 3.73
C LYS A 77 19.30 -9.35 2.82
N THR A 78 17.98 -9.10 2.93
CA THR A 78 17.33 -8.05 2.14
C THR A 78 17.82 -6.66 2.59
N VAL A 79 17.91 -6.42 3.89
CA VAL A 79 18.40 -5.16 4.46
C VAL A 79 19.86 -4.91 4.06
N GLU A 80 20.71 -5.93 4.15
CA GLU A 80 22.12 -5.84 3.72
C GLU A 80 22.24 -5.44 2.25
N LYS A 81 21.42 -6.03 1.37
CA LYS A 81 21.37 -5.68 -0.05
C LYS A 81 20.94 -4.24 -0.29
N LEU A 82 19.95 -3.75 0.46
CA LEU A 82 19.36 -2.42 0.31
C LEU A 82 20.20 -1.31 0.94
N GLY A 83 21.01 -1.62 1.94
CA GLY A 83 21.97 -0.69 2.54
C GLY A 83 21.40 0.20 3.65
N ASN A 84 22.06 1.34 3.89
CA ASN A 84 21.92 2.13 5.13
C ASN A 84 20.53 2.75 5.40
N ALA A 85 19.73 2.98 4.36
CA ALA A 85 18.39 3.55 4.50
C ALA A 85 17.33 2.47 4.78
N ALA A 86 17.72 1.20 4.92
CA ALA A 86 16.85 0.07 5.25
C ALA A 86 17.08 -0.44 6.68
N ARG A 87 16.01 -0.90 7.32
CA ARG A 87 16.01 -1.67 8.57
C ARG A 87 15.10 -2.86 8.43
N GLY A 88 15.27 -3.87 9.24
CA GLY A 88 14.48 -5.09 9.21
C GLY A 88 13.83 -5.44 10.53
N ILE A 89 12.68 -6.08 10.45
CA ILE A 89 11.97 -6.65 11.60
C ILE A 89 11.23 -7.91 11.17
N GLN A 90 11.29 -8.94 11.98
CA GLN A 90 10.49 -10.14 11.74
C GLN A 90 9.04 -9.90 12.16
N ILE A 91 8.09 -10.12 11.24
CA ILE A 91 6.64 -10.09 11.49
C ILE A 91 5.99 -11.29 10.80
N ASP A 92 5.25 -12.09 11.56
CA ASP A 92 4.38 -13.13 11.03
C ASP A 92 2.94 -12.64 11.03
N LEU A 93 2.33 -12.49 9.86
CA LEU A 93 0.95 -12.02 9.69
C LEU A 93 -0.11 -12.98 10.25
N ASN A 94 0.25 -14.21 10.56
CA ASN A 94 -0.65 -15.15 11.22
C ASN A 94 -0.72 -14.91 12.75
N ASN A 95 0.25 -14.19 13.32
CA ASN A 95 0.30 -13.90 14.75
C ASN A 95 -0.12 -12.46 15.08
N VAL A 96 -1.40 -12.16 14.93
CA VAL A 96 -1.97 -10.81 15.15
C VAL A 96 -1.70 -10.28 16.57
N THR A 97 -1.58 -11.16 17.57
CA THR A 97 -1.37 -10.75 18.97
C THR A 97 -0.03 -10.04 19.19
N GLU A 98 0.96 -10.28 18.33
CA GLU A 98 2.26 -9.63 18.41
C GLU A 98 2.33 -8.28 17.67
N PHE A 99 1.37 -7.92 16.85
CA PHE A 99 1.47 -6.76 15.96
C PHE A 99 1.73 -5.45 16.72
N ASN A 100 1.06 -5.20 17.85
CA ASN A 100 1.30 -3.99 18.65
C ASN A 100 2.77 -3.88 19.08
N ASN A 101 3.34 -4.98 19.58
CA ASN A 101 4.74 -5.02 20.00
C ASN A 101 5.68 -4.83 18.79
N LYS A 102 5.43 -5.54 17.68
CA LYS A 102 6.24 -5.44 16.47
C LYS A 102 6.20 -4.06 15.84
N VAL A 103 5.03 -3.42 15.78
CA VAL A 103 4.90 -2.05 15.27
C VAL A 103 5.63 -1.06 16.18
N SER A 104 5.54 -1.22 17.52
CA SER A 104 6.30 -0.40 18.46
C SER A 104 7.81 -0.54 18.27
N GLN A 105 8.31 -1.76 18.08
CA GLN A 105 9.71 -2.02 17.75
C GLN A 105 10.09 -1.37 16.42
N ALA A 106 9.27 -1.53 15.37
CA ALA A 106 9.53 -0.94 14.06
C ALA A 106 9.68 0.58 14.12
N ILE A 107 8.81 1.27 14.89
CA ILE A 107 8.87 2.72 15.08
C ILE A 107 10.23 3.16 15.60
N SER A 108 10.86 2.39 16.51
CA SER A 108 12.14 2.73 17.14
C SER A 108 13.39 2.43 16.29
N LEU A 109 13.25 1.81 15.11
CA LEU A 109 14.39 1.40 14.28
C LEU A 109 15.13 2.58 13.63
N PHE A 110 14.47 3.71 13.49
CA PHE A 110 15.09 4.95 13.00
C PHE A 110 14.94 6.08 14.03
N PRO A 111 15.88 7.05 14.06
CA PRO A 111 15.83 8.18 14.99
C PRO A 111 14.57 9.04 14.88
N GLU A 112 13.91 9.04 13.74
CA GLU A 112 12.65 9.74 13.52
C GLU A 112 11.52 9.22 14.41
N ASN A 113 11.63 7.99 14.90
CA ASN A 113 10.65 7.33 15.76
C ASN A 113 9.22 7.46 15.24
N ARG A 114 9.05 7.16 13.92
CA ARG A 114 7.75 7.32 13.25
C ARG A 114 7.57 6.35 12.08
N ILE A 115 6.33 6.14 11.69
CA ILE A 115 5.94 5.50 10.45
C ILE A 115 4.98 6.45 9.73
N ASP A 116 5.34 6.92 8.55
CA ASP A 116 4.54 7.80 7.70
C ASP A 116 3.76 7.03 6.65
N ILE A 117 4.30 5.89 6.23
CA ILE A 117 3.75 5.09 5.14
C ILE A 117 3.68 3.64 5.60
N LEU A 118 2.53 3.00 5.39
CA LEU A 118 2.37 1.56 5.50
C LEU A 118 2.12 0.97 4.11
N VAL A 119 2.89 -0.05 3.73
CA VAL A 119 2.63 -0.85 2.53
C VAL A 119 2.33 -2.29 2.95
N ASN A 120 1.10 -2.74 2.73
CA ASN A 120 0.69 -4.13 2.92
C ASN A 120 0.93 -4.90 1.63
N CYS A 121 2.09 -5.55 1.50
CA CYS A 121 2.54 -6.21 0.28
C CYS A 121 2.34 -7.73 0.29
N ALA A 122 1.98 -8.30 1.43
CA ALA A 122 1.88 -9.75 1.61
C ALA A 122 0.85 -10.40 0.67
N GLY A 123 1.23 -11.58 0.19
CA GLY A 123 0.32 -12.37 -0.62
C GLY A 123 0.84 -13.77 -0.90
N VAL A 124 0.03 -14.76 -0.57
CA VAL A 124 0.27 -16.17 -0.90
C VAL A 124 -0.88 -16.71 -1.74
N HIS A 125 -0.58 -17.61 -2.67
CA HIS A 125 -1.57 -18.19 -3.57
C HIS A 125 -2.23 -19.45 -3.03
N GLY A 126 -1.47 -20.40 -2.52
CA GLY A 126 -1.93 -21.74 -2.17
C GLY A 126 -2.39 -22.57 -3.38
N ASP A 127 -2.93 -23.77 -3.14
CA ASP A 127 -3.60 -24.58 -4.16
C ASP A 127 -5.02 -24.04 -4.40
N GLN A 128 -5.37 -23.78 -5.65
CA GLN A 128 -6.51 -22.95 -6.02
C GLN A 128 -7.66 -23.68 -6.73
N LYS A 129 -7.58 -24.99 -6.89
CA LYS A 129 -8.63 -25.69 -7.62
C LYS A 129 -9.91 -25.80 -6.78
N PHE A 130 -10.98 -25.07 -7.17
CA PHE A 130 -12.28 -25.16 -6.52
C PHE A 130 -12.78 -26.60 -6.46
N GLY A 131 -13.34 -26.97 -5.31
CA GLY A 131 -13.83 -28.34 -5.03
C GLY A 131 -12.82 -29.24 -4.31
N ILE A 132 -11.53 -28.86 -4.28
CA ILE A 132 -10.49 -29.62 -3.55
C ILE A 132 -9.59 -28.76 -2.68
N VAL A 133 -9.94 -27.45 -2.51
CA VAL A 133 -9.22 -26.57 -1.57
C VAL A 133 -9.39 -27.10 -0.15
N SER A 134 -8.29 -27.33 0.55
CA SER A 134 -8.33 -27.72 1.96
C SER A 134 -8.58 -26.50 2.86
N GLU A 135 -9.17 -26.73 4.04
CA GLU A 135 -9.34 -25.71 5.07
C GLU A 135 -8.00 -25.04 5.41
N ALA A 136 -6.94 -25.83 5.60
CA ALA A 136 -5.61 -25.30 5.88
C ALA A 136 -5.09 -24.36 4.77
N THR A 137 -5.33 -24.68 3.50
CA THR A 137 -4.97 -23.80 2.37
C THR A 137 -5.82 -22.53 2.38
N TYR A 138 -7.11 -22.66 2.63
CA TYR A 138 -8.02 -21.52 2.75
C TYR A 138 -7.58 -20.58 3.86
N ASP A 139 -7.33 -21.09 5.05
CA ASP A 139 -6.90 -20.34 6.21
C ASP A 139 -5.55 -19.65 6.00
N ALA A 140 -4.57 -20.36 5.43
CA ALA A 140 -3.27 -19.78 5.14
C ALA A 140 -3.38 -18.58 4.20
N VAL A 141 -4.20 -18.68 3.16
CA VAL A 141 -4.42 -17.57 2.21
C VAL A 141 -5.20 -16.43 2.86
N MET A 142 -6.31 -16.70 3.51
CA MET A 142 -7.15 -15.67 4.11
C MET A 142 -6.46 -14.97 5.29
N ASN A 143 -5.77 -15.73 6.13
CA ASN A 143 -5.04 -15.18 7.27
C ASN A 143 -3.90 -14.26 6.82
N THR A 144 -3.12 -14.66 5.81
CA THR A 144 -2.01 -13.84 5.31
C THR A 144 -2.50 -12.65 4.50
N ASN A 145 -3.36 -12.90 3.48
CA ASN A 145 -3.68 -11.87 2.48
C ASN A 145 -4.70 -10.84 2.96
N LEU A 146 -5.60 -11.20 3.87
CA LEU A 146 -6.71 -10.34 4.29
C LEU A 146 -6.69 -10.05 5.79
N LYS A 147 -6.70 -11.06 6.66
CA LYS A 147 -6.75 -10.86 8.11
C LYS A 147 -5.52 -10.10 8.62
N GLY A 148 -4.32 -10.53 8.24
CA GLY A 148 -3.08 -9.87 8.64
C GLY A 148 -3.02 -8.42 8.17
N LEU A 149 -3.38 -8.17 6.90
CA LEU A 149 -3.48 -6.83 6.33
C LEU A 149 -4.47 -5.94 7.11
N PHE A 150 -5.66 -6.46 7.42
CA PHE A 150 -6.68 -5.73 8.16
C PHE A 150 -6.16 -5.25 9.52
N PHE A 151 -5.62 -6.15 10.34
CA PHE A 151 -5.15 -5.81 11.67
C PHE A 151 -3.87 -4.97 11.66
N MET A 152 -2.96 -5.17 10.71
CA MET A 152 -1.78 -4.32 10.54
C MET A 152 -2.21 -2.89 10.19
N THR A 153 -3.15 -2.73 9.26
CA THR A 153 -3.73 -1.43 8.92
C THR A 153 -4.37 -0.77 10.13
N GLN A 154 -5.17 -1.50 10.91
CA GLN A 154 -5.81 -0.98 12.12
C GLN A 154 -4.79 -0.47 13.14
N ILE A 155 -3.74 -1.24 13.43
CA ILE A 155 -2.74 -0.87 14.45
C ILE A 155 -1.92 0.33 13.99
N VAL A 156 -1.42 0.33 12.76
CA VAL A 156 -0.61 1.44 12.25
C VAL A 156 -1.45 2.70 12.09
N SER A 157 -2.70 2.59 11.61
CA SER A 157 -3.58 3.76 11.50
C SER A 157 -3.96 4.35 12.86
N ASN A 158 -4.17 3.53 13.89
CA ASN A 158 -4.40 4.01 15.25
C ASN A 158 -3.18 4.75 15.80
N TYR A 159 -1.97 4.24 15.56
CA TYR A 159 -0.74 4.95 15.87
C TYR A 159 -0.64 6.29 15.12
N MET A 160 -0.91 6.31 13.80
CA MET A 160 -0.90 7.55 13.01
C MET A 160 -1.93 8.57 13.56
N LYS A 161 -3.14 8.13 13.93
CA LYS A 161 -4.17 9.00 14.53
C LYS A 161 -3.68 9.58 15.85
N GLU A 162 -3.16 8.76 16.77
CA GLU A 162 -2.63 9.20 18.07
C GLU A 162 -1.52 10.25 17.92
N LYS A 163 -0.59 10.00 17.00
CA LYS A 163 0.56 10.90 16.75
C LYS A 163 0.23 12.05 15.78
N LYS A 164 -1.01 12.13 15.29
CA LYS A 164 -1.45 13.13 14.28
C LYS A 164 -0.61 13.13 13.01
N ILE A 165 -0.17 11.95 12.58
CA ILE A 165 0.59 11.76 11.35
C ILE A 165 -0.40 11.66 10.19
N LYS A 166 -0.30 12.60 9.26
CA LYS A 166 -1.00 12.56 7.97
C LYS A 166 -0.19 11.64 7.05
N GLY A 167 -0.54 10.37 7.05
CA GLY A 167 0.24 9.31 6.40
C GLY A 167 -0.50 8.68 5.23
N HIS A 168 0.18 7.73 4.59
CA HIS A 168 -0.38 6.95 3.48
C HIS A 168 -0.36 5.46 3.81
N ILE A 169 -1.42 4.77 3.42
CA ILE A 169 -1.52 3.31 3.49
C ILE A 169 -1.76 2.78 2.08
N LEU A 170 -0.86 1.94 1.60
CA LEU A 170 -0.94 1.32 0.29
C LEU A 170 -1.13 -0.20 0.44
N ASN A 171 -2.25 -0.70 -0.05
CA ASN A 171 -2.56 -2.11 -0.07
C ASN A 171 -2.21 -2.72 -1.42
N VAL A 172 -1.55 -3.88 -1.43
CA VAL A 172 -1.29 -4.63 -2.67
C VAL A 172 -2.40 -5.65 -2.87
N SER A 173 -3.36 -5.30 -3.73
CA SER A 173 -4.41 -6.20 -4.19
C SER A 173 -3.91 -7.05 -5.37
N SER A 174 -4.73 -7.29 -6.37
CA SER A 174 -4.40 -8.00 -7.60
C SER A 174 -5.43 -7.69 -8.68
N ALA A 175 -5.05 -7.81 -9.95
CA ALA A 175 -6.00 -7.82 -11.07
C ALA A 175 -7.04 -8.96 -10.93
N ALA A 176 -6.73 -10.01 -10.17
CA ALA A 176 -7.67 -11.08 -9.83
C ALA A 176 -8.91 -10.58 -9.06
N ALA A 177 -8.82 -9.45 -8.36
CA ALA A 177 -9.96 -8.82 -7.67
C ALA A 177 -11.05 -8.26 -8.60
N LEU A 178 -10.80 -8.22 -9.93
CA LEU A 178 -11.81 -7.84 -10.94
C LEU A 178 -12.63 -9.02 -11.44
N LYS A 179 -12.20 -10.24 -11.16
CA LYS A 179 -12.87 -11.45 -11.60
C LYS A 179 -13.84 -11.95 -10.54
N PRO A 180 -14.91 -12.67 -10.93
CA PRO A 180 -15.66 -13.46 -9.97
C PRO A 180 -14.74 -14.41 -9.20
N GLY A 181 -14.70 -14.28 -7.87
CA GLY A 181 -13.79 -15.05 -7.03
C GLY A 181 -14.38 -16.43 -6.71
N TYR A 182 -13.68 -17.49 -7.09
CA TYR A 182 -13.98 -18.88 -6.71
C TYR A 182 -12.81 -19.58 -6.01
N THR A 183 -11.73 -18.86 -5.79
CA THR A 183 -10.55 -19.34 -5.05
C THR A 183 -10.32 -18.46 -3.81
N PRO A 184 -9.69 -18.99 -2.74
CA PRO A 184 -9.33 -18.19 -1.57
C PRO A 184 -8.51 -16.94 -1.93
N TYR A 185 -7.61 -17.06 -2.89
CA TYR A 185 -6.79 -15.92 -3.35
C TYR A 185 -7.64 -14.80 -3.95
N GLU A 186 -8.50 -15.11 -4.93
CA GLU A 186 -9.37 -14.12 -5.59
C GLU A 186 -10.31 -13.47 -4.57
N ILE A 187 -10.91 -14.27 -3.68
CA ILE A 187 -11.77 -13.78 -2.59
C ILE A 187 -10.98 -12.85 -1.67
N SER A 188 -9.75 -13.24 -1.25
CA SER A 188 -8.92 -12.39 -0.40
C SER A 188 -8.56 -11.05 -1.05
N LYS A 189 -8.19 -11.07 -2.34
CA LYS A 189 -7.81 -9.84 -3.07
C LYS A 189 -9.01 -8.95 -3.40
N SER A 190 -10.20 -9.51 -3.61
CA SER A 190 -11.46 -8.77 -3.66
C SER A 190 -11.79 -8.15 -2.30
N GLY A 191 -11.56 -8.88 -1.21
CA GLY A 191 -11.68 -8.39 0.16
C GLY A 191 -10.74 -7.21 0.43
N VAL A 192 -9.47 -7.28 0.00
CA VAL A 192 -8.49 -6.18 0.11
C VAL A 192 -8.99 -4.93 -0.63
N ARG A 193 -9.52 -5.09 -1.86
CA ARG A 193 -10.08 -3.97 -2.62
C ARG A 193 -11.25 -3.32 -1.88
N SER A 194 -12.20 -4.10 -1.38
CA SER A 194 -13.35 -3.60 -0.62
C SER A 194 -12.91 -2.93 0.69
N PHE A 195 -11.99 -3.57 1.43
CA PHE A 195 -11.44 -3.02 2.67
C PHE A 195 -10.71 -1.69 2.44
N THR A 196 -9.97 -1.55 1.33
CA THR A 196 -9.28 -0.30 0.98
C THR A 196 -10.23 0.89 0.94
N LEU A 197 -11.39 0.72 0.28
CA LEU A 197 -12.42 1.77 0.21
C LEU A 197 -13.01 2.09 1.58
N GLY A 198 -13.36 1.06 2.37
CA GLY A 198 -13.91 1.24 3.72
C GLY A 198 -12.90 1.90 4.67
N ALA A 199 -11.64 1.44 4.66
CA ALA A 199 -10.57 2.04 5.47
C ALA A 199 -10.29 3.49 5.08
N ALA A 200 -10.35 3.82 3.78
CA ALA A 200 -10.18 5.19 3.30
C ALA A 200 -11.28 6.12 3.85
N ALA A 201 -12.54 5.69 3.82
CA ALA A 201 -13.65 6.47 4.37
C ALA A 201 -13.49 6.75 5.88
N GLU A 202 -13.03 5.76 6.63
CA GLU A 202 -12.81 5.87 8.08
C GLU A 202 -11.58 6.72 8.46
N LEU A 203 -10.55 6.76 7.60
CA LEU A 203 -9.26 7.34 7.96
C LEU A 203 -9.01 8.74 7.37
N ILE A 204 -9.72 9.11 6.30
CA ILE A 204 -9.55 10.44 5.68
C ILE A 204 -9.88 11.60 6.61
N PRO A 205 -10.83 11.54 7.58
CA PRO A 205 -11.03 12.62 8.56
C PRO A 205 -9.79 12.93 9.42
N TYR A 206 -8.85 11.99 9.49
CA TYR A 206 -7.58 12.16 10.21
C TYR A 206 -6.42 12.56 9.28
N GLY A 207 -6.69 12.77 7.98
CA GLY A 207 -5.68 13.08 6.98
C GLY A 207 -4.82 11.85 6.60
N ILE A 208 -5.30 10.64 6.83
CA ILE A 208 -4.63 9.40 6.43
C ILE A 208 -5.26 8.94 5.12
N VAL A 209 -4.46 8.86 4.06
CA VAL A 209 -4.87 8.43 2.73
C VAL A 209 -4.68 6.93 2.58
N VAL A 210 -5.70 6.22 2.12
CA VAL A 210 -5.63 4.77 1.90
C VAL A 210 -6.00 4.46 0.46
N ASN A 211 -5.12 3.75 -0.24
CA ASN A 211 -5.33 3.32 -1.62
C ASN A 211 -4.79 1.90 -1.84
N ALA A 212 -5.03 1.34 -3.00
CA ALA A 212 -4.46 0.07 -3.41
C ALA A 212 -3.83 0.14 -4.80
N ILE A 213 -2.81 -0.70 -5.00
CA ILE A 213 -2.35 -1.10 -6.33
C ILE A 213 -2.77 -2.55 -6.57
N ALA A 214 -3.12 -2.85 -7.82
CA ALA A 214 -3.58 -4.17 -8.23
C ALA A 214 -2.76 -4.67 -9.42
N PRO A 215 -1.60 -5.30 -9.16
CA PRO A 215 -0.78 -5.85 -10.21
C PRO A 215 -1.50 -6.99 -10.96
N GLY A 216 -1.22 -7.09 -12.26
CA GLY A 216 -1.40 -8.31 -13.01
C GLY A 216 -0.21 -9.26 -12.79
N PRO A 217 0.09 -10.13 -13.76
CA PRO A 217 1.28 -10.97 -13.69
C PRO A 217 2.57 -10.13 -13.71
N VAL A 218 3.38 -10.26 -12.65
CA VAL A 218 4.67 -9.58 -12.48
C VAL A 218 5.79 -10.60 -12.59
N ALA A 219 6.88 -10.26 -13.29
CA ALA A 219 8.03 -11.13 -13.47
C ALA A 219 8.81 -11.29 -12.16
N THR A 220 8.35 -12.19 -11.30
CA THR A 220 8.93 -12.49 -9.98
C THR A 220 9.14 -13.99 -9.80
N ALA A 221 9.93 -14.37 -8.81
CA ALA A 221 10.12 -15.77 -8.43
C ALA A 221 8.81 -16.48 -8.05
N MET A 222 7.80 -15.75 -7.57
CA MET A 222 6.45 -16.29 -7.28
C MET A 222 5.80 -16.88 -8.54
N LEU A 223 6.09 -16.34 -9.73
CA LEU A 223 5.63 -16.85 -11.02
C LEU A 223 6.71 -17.68 -11.74
N GLY A 224 7.74 -18.16 -11.01
CA GLY A 224 8.82 -18.96 -11.55
C GLY A 224 9.76 -18.21 -12.49
N ARG A 225 9.77 -16.86 -12.44
CA ARG A 225 10.62 -16.02 -13.31
C ARG A 225 11.92 -15.67 -12.62
N LYS A 226 12.99 -15.65 -13.42
CA LYS A 226 14.36 -15.27 -13.00
C LYS A 226 14.78 -14.00 -13.71
N GLU A 227 15.78 -13.35 -13.18
CA GLU A 227 16.44 -12.23 -13.85
C GLU A 227 16.99 -12.66 -15.21
N GLY A 228 16.73 -11.87 -16.24
CA GLY A 228 17.11 -12.19 -17.62
C GLY A 228 16.08 -13.00 -18.43
N ASP A 229 15.02 -13.51 -17.80
CA ASP A 229 13.94 -14.16 -18.54
C ASP A 229 13.23 -13.15 -19.45
N THR A 230 12.73 -13.64 -20.62
CA THR A 230 11.89 -12.80 -21.49
C THR A 230 10.63 -12.36 -20.77
N LEU A 231 10.29 -11.09 -20.91
CA LEU A 231 9.03 -10.55 -20.37
C LEU A 231 7.82 -10.88 -21.27
N TYR A 232 8.05 -11.31 -22.50
CA TYR A 232 6.98 -11.57 -23.46
C TYR A 232 6.06 -12.72 -22.99
N THR A 233 4.75 -12.52 -23.20
CA THR A 233 3.71 -13.55 -23.01
C THR A 233 2.47 -13.22 -23.83
N ASP A 234 1.85 -14.21 -24.43
CA ASP A 234 0.58 -14.05 -25.14
C ASP A 234 -0.65 -13.98 -24.21
N CYS A 235 -0.48 -14.37 -22.94
CA CYS A 235 -1.59 -14.48 -21.98
C CYS A 235 -2.06 -13.14 -21.40
N ILE A 236 -1.39 -12.03 -21.73
CA ILE A 236 -1.71 -10.69 -21.22
C ILE A 236 -1.98 -9.78 -22.41
N PRO A 237 -3.02 -8.92 -22.40
CA PRO A 237 -3.31 -7.98 -23.50
C PRO A 237 -2.10 -7.14 -23.92
N ALA A 238 -1.31 -6.63 -22.97
CA ALA A 238 -0.08 -5.89 -23.23
C ALA A 238 1.09 -6.75 -23.72
N LYS A 239 0.90 -8.08 -23.90
CA LYS A 239 1.88 -9.05 -24.42
C LYS A 239 3.16 -9.15 -23.59
N ARG A 240 3.15 -8.71 -22.34
CA ARG A 240 4.29 -8.83 -21.43
C ARG A 240 3.88 -8.85 -19.95
N PHE A 241 4.74 -9.44 -19.16
CA PHE A 241 4.70 -9.28 -17.71
C PHE A 241 5.06 -7.83 -17.32
N ALA A 242 4.51 -7.34 -16.23
CA ALA A 242 5.05 -6.16 -15.57
C ALA A 242 6.39 -6.51 -14.91
N THR A 243 7.28 -5.53 -14.80
CA THR A 243 8.48 -5.65 -13.98
C THR A 243 8.18 -5.25 -12.54
N PRO A 244 8.91 -5.80 -11.54
CA PRO A 244 8.79 -5.34 -10.16
C PRO A 244 9.03 -3.83 -10.00
N SER A 245 9.97 -3.26 -10.77
CA SER A 245 10.29 -1.82 -10.75
C SER A 245 9.11 -0.95 -11.19
N GLU A 246 8.31 -1.37 -12.20
CA GLU A 246 7.10 -0.63 -12.60
C GLU A 246 6.08 -0.55 -11.46
N ILE A 247 5.98 -1.62 -10.65
CA ILE A 247 5.13 -1.62 -9.45
C ILE A 247 5.69 -0.65 -8.39
N GLY A 248 7.01 -0.66 -8.16
CA GLY A 248 7.68 0.22 -7.21
C GLY A 248 7.52 1.70 -7.57
N GLN A 249 7.68 2.06 -8.84
CA GLN A 249 7.53 3.44 -9.32
C GLN A 249 6.09 3.95 -9.14
N LEU A 250 5.08 3.13 -9.46
CA LEU A 250 3.68 3.49 -9.21
C LEU A 250 3.42 3.65 -7.71
N ALA A 251 3.97 2.76 -6.88
CA ALA A 251 3.81 2.84 -5.44
C ALA A 251 4.36 4.15 -4.85
N VAL A 252 5.50 4.67 -5.36
CA VAL A 252 6.03 5.99 -4.96
C VAL A 252 5.01 7.10 -5.20
N ILE A 253 4.40 7.14 -6.39
CA ILE A 253 3.39 8.15 -6.72
C ILE A 253 2.19 8.04 -5.79
N MET A 254 1.70 6.82 -5.58
CA MET A 254 0.49 6.53 -4.80
C MET A 254 0.60 6.89 -3.30
N VAL A 255 1.82 6.97 -2.75
CA VAL A 255 2.06 7.33 -1.34
C VAL A 255 2.73 8.70 -1.18
N SER A 256 2.84 9.46 -2.26
CA SER A 256 3.34 10.84 -2.23
C SER A 256 2.19 11.83 -2.13
N ASP A 257 2.51 13.06 -1.72
CA ASP A 257 1.56 14.19 -1.63
C ASP A 257 0.86 14.49 -2.99
N MET A 258 1.36 13.94 -4.11
CA MET A 258 0.70 14.03 -5.43
C MET A 258 -0.63 13.29 -5.48
N CYS A 259 -0.82 12.30 -4.61
CA CYS A 259 -2.03 11.46 -4.56
C CYS A 259 -2.90 11.73 -3.32
N ASP A 260 -2.73 12.88 -2.63
CA ASP A 260 -3.53 13.24 -1.45
C ASP A 260 -5.04 13.28 -1.72
N LEU A 261 -5.44 13.52 -2.97
CA LEU A 261 -6.86 13.52 -3.39
C LEU A 261 -7.32 12.22 -4.06
N VAL A 262 -6.44 11.22 -4.17
CA VAL A 262 -6.80 9.86 -4.59
C VAL A 262 -7.11 9.09 -3.32
N ILE A 263 -8.39 8.78 -3.06
CA ILE A 263 -8.86 8.26 -1.78
C ILE A 263 -9.71 7.02 -1.99
N GLY A 264 -9.27 5.89 -1.47
CA GLY A 264 -9.99 4.62 -1.53
C GLY A 264 -9.93 3.93 -2.90
N ASP A 265 -9.10 4.41 -3.81
CA ASP A 265 -9.03 3.88 -5.17
C ASP A 265 -8.07 2.69 -5.29
N THR A 266 -8.25 1.92 -6.36
CA THR A 266 -7.41 0.78 -6.70
C THR A 266 -6.87 0.96 -8.11
N PHE A 267 -5.55 1.16 -8.22
CA PHE A 267 -4.88 1.33 -9.50
C PHE A 267 -4.41 0.00 -10.07
N TYR A 268 -4.96 -0.35 -11.23
CA TYR A 268 -4.65 -1.61 -11.91
C TYR A 268 -3.43 -1.46 -12.82
N ILE A 269 -2.31 -2.03 -12.40
CA ILE A 269 -1.09 -2.13 -13.22
C ILE A 269 -0.97 -3.56 -13.75
N SER A 270 -1.86 -3.92 -14.65
CA SER A 270 -2.11 -5.31 -15.04
C SER A 270 -1.80 -5.64 -16.50
N GLY A 271 -1.43 -4.63 -17.30
CA GLY A 271 -1.29 -4.81 -18.74
C GLY A 271 -2.62 -5.20 -19.42
N GLY A 272 -3.76 -4.85 -18.80
CA GLY A 272 -5.11 -5.20 -19.25
C GLY A 272 -5.62 -6.55 -18.73
N SER A 273 -4.81 -7.32 -17.98
CA SER A 273 -5.24 -8.58 -17.38
C SER A 273 -6.39 -8.34 -16.40
N GLY A 274 -7.50 -9.06 -16.57
CA GLY A 274 -8.71 -8.92 -15.76
C GLY A 274 -9.66 -7.78 -16.15
N THR A 275 -9.21 -6.81 -16.95
CA THR A 275 -10.04 -5.68 -17.43
C THR A 275 -10.43 -5.81 -18.89
N ILE A 276 -9.55 -6.35 -19.72
CA ILE A 276 -9.78 -6.53 -21.15
C ILE A 276 -10.03 -8.01 -21.42
N GLN A 277 -11.19 -8.31 -21.98
CA GLN A 277 -11.53 -9.64 -22.52
C GLN A 277 -11.51 -9.55 -24.03
N TYR A 278 -10.80 -10.47 -24.69
CA TYR A 278 -10.78 -10.65 -26.14
C TYR A 278 -11.74 -11.76 -26.51
#